data_baba8424bbd2f2570cb5fcb8f9656030
#
_entry.id   baba8424bbd2f2570cb5fcb8f9656030
#
_cell.length_a   1.000
_cell.length_b   1.000
_cell.length_c   1.000
_cell.angle_alpha   90.00
_cell.angle_beta   90.00
_cell.angle_gamma   90.00
#
_symmetry.space_group_name_H-M   'P 1'
#
loop_
_entity.id
_entity.type
_entity.pdbx_description
1 polymer ?
#
loop_
_entity_poly.entity_id
_entity_poly.type
_entity_poly.pdbx_seq_one_letter_code
_entity_poly.pdbx_strand_id
1 'polypeptide(L)'
;KKFFALPQYTTAAGKTIKNVRVGYETYGKLNAAGDNAVFVAHFFSGTSHAAGRYKADEKAAGYWDAIIGPGKAIDTDKYFVVSADTLANLNVKSPLVGTTGPATVNPDTGKPYGSSFPVVSMKDSVRVHKALVDSLGIKKLQAVAGASGGSIQAMEWGVEYPELVERVIHVIGPGLEIQPYTLGMIDVWAMPIRLDPNWKGGDYYGGTEPSEGLAQALKVVTLHRAFRLGRKAARL
;
A
#
# COMPACT_ATOMS: atom_id res chain seq x y z
N LYS A 1 8.61 6.18 -12.18
CA LYS A 1 7.19 6.09 -11.77
C LYS A 1 6.30 6.02 -12.99
N LYS A 2 5.37 5.07 -13.02
CA LYS A 2 4.34 4.86 -14.05
C LYS A 2 2.96 4.84 -13.39
N PHE A 3 1.90 4.94 -14.22
CA PHE A 3 0.52 4.91 -13.72
C PHE A 3 -0.30 3.91 -14.52
N PHE A 4 -1.10 3.14 -13.82
CA PHE A 4 -2.09 2.23 -14.38
C PHE A 4 -3.48 2.78 -14.07
N ALA A 5 -4.41 2.65 -15.02
CA ALA A 5 -5.76 3.14 -14.87
C ALA A 5 -6.79 2.08 -15.32
N LEU A 6 -7.91 2.06 -14.61
CA LEU A 6 -9.10 1.32 -14.97
C LEU A 6 -10.26 2.31 -15.12
N PRO A 7 -11.11 2.19 -16.15
CA PRO A 7 -12.29 3.03 -16.29
C PRO A 7 -13.20 2.95 -15.06
N GLN A 8 -13.32 1.76 -14.48
CA GLN A 8 -14.08 1.51 -13.26
C GLN A 8 -13.58 0.25 -12.55
N TYR A 9 -13.87 0.16 -11.25
CA TYR A 9 -13.63 -1.02 -10.43
C TYR A 9 -14.80 -1.21 -9.46
N THR A 10 -15.31 -2.43 -9.35
CA THR A 10 -16.35 -2.78 -8.36
C THR A 10 -15.68 -3.43 -7.15
N THR A 11 -15.82 -2.81 -5.98
CA THR A 11 -15.22 -3.28 -4.72
C THR A 11 -15.83 -4.62 -4.29
N ALA A 12 -15.13 -5.31 -3.38
CA ALA A 12 -15.63 -6.54 -2.75
C ALA A 12 -17.01 -6.34 -2.07
N ALA A 13 -17.30 -5.12 -1.62
CA ALA A 13 -18.60 -4.72 -1.05
C ALA A 13 -19.65 -4.31 -2.10
N GLY A 14 -19.39 -4.50 -3.39
CA GLY A 14 -20.34 -4.24 -4.49
C GLY A 14 -20.51 -2.76 -4.86
N LYS A 15 -19.62 -1.87 -4.43
CA LYS A 15 -19.65 -0.44 -4.79
C LYS A 15 -18.70 -0.16 -5.95
N THR A 16 -19.11 0.67 -6.90
CA THR A 16 -18.28 1.02 -8.06
C THR A 16 -17.51 2.32 -7.82
N ILE A 17 -16.20 2.27 -8.13
CA ILE A 17 -15.32 3.44 -8.18
C ILE A 17 -14.98 3.67 -9.65
N LYS A 18 -15.19 4.90 -10.14
CA LYS A 18 -14.88 5.30 -11.52
C LYS A 18 -13.48 5.89 -11.60
N ASN A 19 -12.84 5.78 -12.76
CA ASN A 19 -11.54 6.37 -13.06
C ASN A 19 -10.45 5.97 -12.03
N VAL A 20 -10.36 4.67 -11.72
CA VAL A 20 -9.37 4.16 -10.77
C VAL A 20 -7.97 4.31 -11.37
N ARG A 21 -7.06 4.85 -10.57
CA ARG A 21 -5.66 5.04 -10.95
C ARG A 21 -4.74 4.64 -9.80
N VAL A 22 -3.71 3.86 -10.11
CA VAL A 22 -2.65 3.49 -9.17
C VAL A 22 -1.28 3.73 -9.79
N GLY A 23 -0.33 4.22 -8.99
CA GLY A 23 1.05 4.35 -9.40
C GLY A 23 1.78 3.01 -9.25
N TYR A 24 2.78 2.78 -10.10
CA TYR A 24 3.62 1.60 -10.00
C TYR A 24 5.04 1.84 -10.48
N GLU A 25 5.93 0.97 -10.09
CA GLU A 25 7.33 0.94 -10.53
C GLU A 25 7.73 -0.47 -10.91
N THR A 26 8.70 -0.57 -11.81
CA THR A 26 9.22 -1.85 -12.28
C THR A 26 10.74 -1.81 -12.30
N TYR A 27 11.37 -2.94 -11.98
CA TYR A 27 12.82 -3.11 -11.98
C TYR A 27 13.16 -4.42 -12.69
N GLY A 28 14.26 -4.45 -13.45
CA GLY A 28 14.62 -5.60 -14.27
C GLY A 28 13.79 -5.70 -15.55
N LYS A 29 13.75 -6.88 -16.16
CA LYS A 29 13.11 -7.15 -17.45
C LYS A 29 12.23 -8.39 -17.39
N LEU A 30 10.99 -8.25 -17.85
CA LEU A 30 10.09 -9.39 -18.05
C LEU A 30 10.62 -10.27 -19.19
N ASN A 31 10.71 -11.57 -18.97
CA ASN A 31 11.10 -12.53 -20.00
C ASN A 31 9.95 -12.76 -20.99
N ALA A 32 10.27 -13.42 -22.12
CA ALA A 32 9.30 -13.69 -23.18
C ALA A 32 8.14 -14.61 -22.74
N ALA A 33 8.38 -15.49 -21.77
CA ALA A 33 7.34 -16.36 -21.20
C ALA A 33 6.39 -15.60 -20.25
N GLY A 34 6.81 -14.46 -19.72
CA GLY A 34 6.03 -13.67 -18.75
C GLY A 34 5.98 -14.31 -17.35
N ASP A 35 6.95 -15.16 -17.02
CA ASP A 35 6.89 -16.01 -15.83
C ASP A 35 7.98 -15.73 -14.77
N ASN A 36 8.83 -14.71 -14.97
CA ASN A 36 9.90 -14.34 -14.05
C ASN A 36 9.56 -13.14 -13.15
N ALA A 37 8.29 -12.84 -12.91
CA ALA A 37 7.92 -11.65 -12.16
C ALA A 37 7.91 -11.89 -10.63
N VAL A 38 8.27 -10.86 -9.87
CA VAL A 38 8.10 -10.76 -8.41
C VAL A 38 7.29 -9.51 -8.09
N PHE A 39 6.21 -9.64 -7.34
CA PHE A 39 5.43 -8.49 -6.86
C PHE A 39 5.88 -8.12 -5.45
N VAL A 40 6.21 -6.85 -5.24
CA VAL A 40 6.63 -6.30 -3.95
C VAL A 40 5.55 -5.37 -3.42
N ALA A 41 4.89 -5.80 -2.34
CA ALA A 41 3.82 -5.07 -1.69
C ALA A 41 4.36 -4.18 -0.57
N HIS A 42 4.06 -2.87 -0.64
CA HIS A 42 4.53 -1.91 0.35
C HIS A 42 3.78 -2.02 1.69
N PHE A 43 4.42 -1.59 2.77
CA PHE A 43 3.83 -1.49 4.11
C PHE A 43 2.81 -0.33 4.18
N PHE A 44 2.06 -0.23 5.30
CA PHE A 44 0.91 0.67 5.45
C PHE A 44 1.17 2.12 5.04
N SER A 45 2.29 2.71 5.45
CA SER A 45 2.69 4.08 5.07
C SER A 45 3.65 4.14 3.88
N GLY A 46 3.85 3.03 3.16
CA GLY A 46 4.75 2.94 2.02
C GLY A 46 4.10 3.38 0.70
N THR A 47 4.89 3.28 -0.34
CA THR A 47 4.50 3.57 -1.73
C THR A 47 5.08 2.50 -2.64
N SER A 48 4.83 2.58 -3.95
CA SER A 48 5.46 1.69 -4.93
C SER A 48 6.96 1.92 -5.13
N HIS A 49 7.58 2.91 -4.47
CA HIS A 49 9.02 3.15 -4.58
C HIS A 49 9.82 2.14 -3.75
N ALA A 50 10.02 0.93 -4.30
CA ALA A 50 10.66 -0.16 -3.60
C ALA A 50 12.19 -0.12 -3.67
N ALA A 51 12.79 0.38 -4.76
CA ALA A 51 14.24 0.42 -4.94
C ALA A 51 14.68 1.63 -5.79
N GLY A 52 15.98 1.91 -5.76
CA GLY A 52 16.58 3.01 -6.52
C GLY A 52 16.32 4.38 -5.92
N ARG A 53 16.67 5.41 -6.68
CA ARG A 53 16.44 6.83 -6.39
C ARG A 53 15.86 7.51 -7.63
N TYR A 54 14.93 8.45 -7.46
CA TYR A 54 14.43 9.25 -8.58
C TYR A 54 15.46 10.29 -9.05
N LYS A 55 16.31 10.76 -8.14
CA LYS A 55 17.39 11.71 -8.39
C LYS A 55 18.66 11.28 -7.67
N ALA A 56 19.82 11.61 -8.22
CA ALA A 56 21.11 11.21 -7.64
C ALA A 56 21.38 11.79 -6.24
N ASP A 57 20.86 12.99 -5.96
CA ASP A 57 20.99 13.71 -4.69
C ASP A 57 19.90 13.37 -3.66
N GLU A 58 19.01 12.44 -3.97
CA GLU A 58 17.94 12.05 -3.06
C GLU A 58 18.49 11.35 -1.82
N LYS A 59 18.09 11.81 -0.62
CA LYS A 59 18.62 11.31 0.66
C LYS A 59 18.24 9.85 0.92
N ALA A 60 17.05 9.43 0.51
CA ALA A 60 16.54 8.09 0.72
C ALA A 60 16.35 7.35 -0.61
N ALA A 61 16.79 6.11 -0.67
CA ALA A 61 16.43 5.19 -1.73
C ALA A 61 15.08 4.52 -1.43
N GLY A 62 14.56 3.75 -2.39
CA GLY A 62 13.40 2.89 -2.17
C GLY A 62 13.60 1.99 -0.95
N TYR A 63 12.51 1.66 -0.26
CA TYR A 63 12.54 1.02 1.07
C TYR A 63 13.20 -0.37 1.10
N TRP A 64 13.32 -1.05 -0.02
CA TRP A 64 14.01 -2.34 -0.18
C TRP A 64 15.20 -2.26 -1.16
N ASP A 65 15.74 -1.08 -1.38
CA ASP A 65 16.91 -0.89 -2.25
C ASP A 65 18.09 -1.80 -1.86
N ALA A 66 18.23 -2.09 -0.58
CA ALA A 66 19.29 -2.98 -0.10
C ALA A 66 19.18 -4.42 -0.64
N ILE A 67 17.97 -4.87 -0.97
CA ILE A 67 17.71 -6.26 -1.39
C ILE A 67 17.15 -6.41 -2.81
N ILE A 68 16.80 -5.32 -3.48
CA ILE A 68 16.33 -5.30 -4.88
C ILE A 68 17.41 -4.68 -5.75
N GLY A 69 17.88 -5.40 -6.77
CA GLY A 69 18.87 -4.90 -7.72
C GLY A 69 19.70 -6.04 -8.33
N PRO A 70 20.61 -5.73 -9.27
CA PRO A 70 21.50 -6.71 -9.88
C PRO A 70 22.33 -7.45 -8.82
N GLY A 71 22.29 -8.78 -8.84
CA GLY A 71 23.03 -9.64 -7.89
C GLY A 71 22.56 -9.58 -6.44
N LYS A 72 21.48 -8.86 -6.11
CA LYS A 72 20.90 -8.80 -4.76
C LYS A 72 19.94 -9.96 -4.51
N ALA A 73 19.35 -10.03 -3.31
CA ALA A 73 18.42 -11.11 -2.92
C ALA A 73 17.21 -11.22 -3.87
N ILE A 74 16.67 -10.10 -4.32
CA ILE A 74 15.70 -10.02 -5.42
C ILE A 74 16.48 -9.49 -6.63
N ASP A 75 17.11 -10.42 -7.35
CA ASP A 75 18.06 -10.15 -8.41
C ASP A 75 17.33 -9.67 -9.67
N THR A 76 17.50 -8.40 -10.03
CA THR A 76 16.84 -7.81 -11.21
C THR A 76 17.45 -8.21 -12.54
N ASP A 77 18.58 -8.92 -12.55
CA ASP A 77 19.11 -9.58 -13.76
C ASP A 77 18.30 -10.85 -14.10
N LYS A 78 17.61 -11.44 -13.10
CA LYS A 78 16.79 -12.64 -13.24
C LYS A 78 15.30 -12.34 -13.20
N TYR A 79 14.89 -11.44 -12.33
CA TYR A 79 13.48 -11.19 -12.04
C TYR A 79 13.02 -9.82 -12.53
N PHE A 80 11.79 -9.79 -13.01
CA PHE A 80 11.05 -8.57 -13.25
C PHE A 80 10.26 -8.19 -12.01
N VAL A 81 10.69 -7.17 -11.29
CA VAL A 81 10.04 -6.73 -10.05
C VAL A 81 8.98 -5.69 -10.34
N VAL A 82 7.80 -5.83 -9.77
CA VAL A 82 6.71 -4.86 -9.83
C VAL A 82 6.33 -4.46 -8.41
N SER A 83 6.17 -3.17 -8.17
CA SER A 83 5.59 -2.63 -6.94
C SER A 83 4.53 -1.60 -7.30
N ALA A 84 3.38 -1.59 -6.61
CA ALA A 84 2.27 -0.69 -6.91
C ALA A 84 1.73 -0.01 -5.65
N ASP A 85 1.24 1.23 -5.82
CA ASP A 85 0.55 1.97 -4.75
C ASP A 85 -0.83 1.34 -4.51
N THR A 86 -1.26 1.24 -3.26
CA THR A 86 -2.60 0.76 -2.89
C THR A 86 -3.68 1.79 -3.20
N LEU A 87 -4.92 1.35 -3.30
CA LEU A 87 -6.08 2.25 -3.17
C LEU A 87 -6.02 2.96 -1.81
N ALA A 88 -6.53 4.20 -1.77
CA ALA A 88 -6.54 5.06 -0.57
C ALA A 88 -5.18 5.18 0.13
N ASN A 89 -4.07 5.23 -0.64
CA ASN A 89 -2.73 5.37 -0.08
C ASN A 89 -2.57 6.66 0.72
N LEU A 90 -1.90 6.57 1.86
CA LEU A 90 -1.72 7.70 2.79
C LEU A 90 -0.89 8.85 2.22
N ASN A 91 -0.03 8.57 1.24
CA ASN A 91 0.88 9.55 0.66
C ASN A 91 0.25 10.30 -0.53
N VAL A 92 -1.07 10.48 -0.53
CA VAL A 92 -1.85 11.11 -1.61
C VAL A 92 -1.38 12.51 -2.00
N LYS A 93 -0.72 13.24 -1.09
CA LYS A 93 -0.14 14.58 -1.36
C LYS A 93 1.18 14.53 -2.13
N SER A 94 1.83 13.37 -2.21
CA SER A 94 3.07 13.22 -2.97
C SER A 94 2.76 13.17 -4.47
N PRO A 95 3.41 13.99 -5.31
CA PRO A 95 3.24 13.91 -6.76
C PRO A 95 3.77 12.59 -7.36
N LEU A 96 4.54 11.84 -6.58
CA LEU A 96 5.10 10.55 -6.95
C LEU A 96 4.18 9.38 -6.58
N VAL A 97 3.04 9.62 -5.98
CA VAL A 97 2.06 8.58 -5.60
C VAL A 97 0.84 8.67 -6.51
N GLY A 98 0.48 7.55 -7.09
CA GLY A 98 -0.78 7.39 -7.80
C GLY A 98 -1.73 6.58 -6.94
N THR A 99 -2.83 7.17 -6.53
CA THR A 99 -3.84 6.47 -5.77
C THR A 99 -5.23 7.04 -6.04
N THR A 100 -6.22 6.19 -6.05
CA THR A 100 -7.63 6.58 -6.01
C THR A 100 -8.14 6.31 -4.61
N GLY A 101 -8.67 7.35 -3.98
CA GLY A 101 -9.11 7.31 -2.59
C GLY A 101 -10.01 8.50 -2.24
N PRO A 102 -10.28 8.76 -0.96
CA PRO A 102 -11.16 9.85 -0.52
C PRO A 102 -10.79 11.24 -1.06
N ALA A 103 -9.50 11.51 -1.26
CA ALA A 103 -9.01 12.78 -1.81
C ALA A 103 -9.24 12.92 -3.33
N THR A 104 -9.56 11.85 -4.03
CA THR A 104 -9.77 11.85 -5.49
C THR A 104 -11.06 12.57 -5.84
N VAL A 105 -11.05 13.36 -6.92
CA VAL A 105 -12.27 13.99 -7.43
C VAL A 105 -13.23 12.92 -7.96
N ASN A 106 -14.43 12.88 -7.42
CA ASN A 106 -15.51 12.05 -7.89
C ASN A 106 -16.02 12.62 -9.23
N PRO A 107 -15.94 11.86 -10.34
CA PRO A 107 -16.35 12.35 -11.66
C PRO A 107 -17.85 12.70 -11.75
N ASP A 108 -18.67 12.15 -10.87
CA ASP A 108 -20.13 12.41 -10.87
C ASP A 108 -20.50 13.73 -10.18
N THR A 109 -19.65 14.21 -9.26
CA THR A 109 -19.92 15.42 -8.47
C THR A 109 -18.96 16.58 -8.73
N GLY A 110 -17.80 16.30 -9.32
CA GLY A 110 -16.71 17.28 -9.49
C GLY A 110 -16.01 17.67 -8.18
N LYS A 111 -16.30 17.00 -7.06
CA LYS A 111 -15.72 17.25 -5.73
C LYS A 111 -14.95 16.03 -5.25
N PRO A 112 -14.03 16.15 -4.30
CA PRO A 112 -13.43 14.98 -3.66
C PRO A 112 -14.49 14.02 -3.13
N TYR A 113 -14.21 12.72 -3.21
CA TYR A 113 -15.12 11.71 -2.67
C TYR A 113 -15.38 11.91 -1.15
N GLY A 114 -14.36 12.30 -0.41
CA GLY A 114 -14.46 12.47 1.04
C GLY A 114 -15.00 11.21 1.71
N SER A 115 -15.97 11.38 2.60
CA SER A 115 -16.67 10.31 3.32
C SER A 115 -17.52 9.40 2.42
N SER A 116 -17.85 9.85 1.20
CA SER A 116 -18.60 9.05 0.22
C SER A 116 -17.74 8.02 -0.52
N PHE A 117 -16.40 8.05 -0.34
CA PHE A 117 -15.53 7.06 -0.95
C PHE A 117 -15.88 5.64 -0.44
N PRO A 118 -16.10 4.67 -1.32
CA PRO A 118 -16.42 3.32 -0.87
C PRO A 118 -15.34 2.75 0.04
N VAL A 119 -15.74 1.98 1.04
CA VAL A 119 -14.78 1.20 1.84
C VAL A 119 -14.06 0.22 0.94
N VAL A 120 -12.75 0.30 0.93
CA VAL A 120 -11.86 -0.60 0.20
C VAL A 120 -11.04 -1.45 1.19
N SER A 121 -10.84 -2.70 0.84
CA SER A 121 -10.04 -3.67 1.60
C SER A 121 -8.69 -3.93 0.91
N MET A 122 -7.82 -4.72 1.56
CA MET A 122 -6.60 -5.22 0.93
C MET A 122 -6.91 -6.07 -0.31
N LYS A 123 -8.00 -6.84 -0.29
CA LYS A 123 -8.54 -7.58 -1.43
C LYS A 123 -8.79 -6.68 -2.63
N ASP A 124 -9.39 -5.51 -2.42
CA ASP A 124 -9.66 -4.55 -3.49
C ASP A 124 -8.37 -4.03 -4.13
N SER A 125 -7.37 -3.68 -3.30
CA SER A 125 -6.06 -3.27 -3.80
C SER A 125 -5.39 -4.38 -4.60
N VAL A 126 -5.41 -5.61 -4.09
CA VAL A 126 -4.84 -6.79 -4.77
C VAL A 126 -5.53 -7.05 -6.12
N ARG A 127 -6.85 -6.93 -6.21
CA ARG A 127 -7.60 -7.09 -7.47
C ARG A 127 -7.27 -6.00 -8.50
N VAL A 128 -7.09 -4.77 -8.07
CA VAL A 128 -6.61 -3.68 -8.94
C VAL A 128 -5.16 -3.95 -9.39
N HIS A 129 -4.30 -4.42 -8.49
CA HIS A 129 -2.93 -4.80 -8.83
C HIS A 129 -2.88 -6.03 -9.77
N LYS A 130 -3.83 -6.97 -9.65
CA LYS A 130 -3.96 -8.09 -10.59
C LYS A 130 -4.23 -7.60 -12.02
N ALA A 131 -5.15 -6.63 -12.18
CA ALA A 131 -5.39 -6.03 -13.48
C ALA A 131 -4.15 -5.31 -14.04
N LEU A 132 -3.34 -4.66 -13.19
CA LEU A 132 -2.03 -4.12 -13.57
C LEU A 132 -1.09 -5.24 -14.04
N VAL A 133 -0.95 -6.30 -13.26
CA VAL A 133 -0.10 -7.47 -13.56
C VAL A 133 -0.47 -8.06 -14.93
N ASP A 134 -1.77 -8.21 -15.21
CA ASP A 134 -2.27 -8.67 -16.50
C ASP A 134 -1.90 -7.72 -17.65
N SER A 135 -2.04 -6.43 -17.42
CA SER A 135 -1.71 -5.40 -18.42
C SER A 135 -0.22 -5.36 -18.79
N LEU A 136 0.63 -5.83 -17.87
CA LEU A 136 2.08 -5.96 -18.09
C LEU A 136 2.47 -7.25 -18.83
N GLY A 137 1.51 -8.14 -19.11
CA GLY A 137 1.75 -9.43 -19.75
C GLY A 137 2.37 -10.48 -18.83
N ILE A 138 2.31 -10.28 -17.52
CA ILE A 138 2.81 -11.26 -16.52
C ILE A 138 1.87 -12.46 -16.47
N LYS A 139 2.42 -13.65 -16.64
CA LYS A 139 1.68 -14.92 -16.59
C LYS A 139 1.88 -15.67 -15.29
N LYS A 140 2.97 -15.37 -14.57
CA LYS A 140 3.29 -16.01 -13.28
C LYS A 140 4.09 -15.07 -12.38
N LEU A 141 3.77 -15.09 -11.09
CA LEU A 141 4.52 -14.44 -10.03
C LEU A 141 5.36 -15.49 -9.30
N GLN A 142 6.68 -15.44 -9.48
CA GLN A 142 7.62 -16.32 -8.76
C GLN A 142 7.53 -16.13 -7.26
N ALA A 143 7.22 -14.91 -6.84
CA ALA A 143 6.89 -14.60 -5.45
C ALA A 143 6.04 -13.31 -5.36
N VAL A 144 5.25 -13.23 -4.31
CA VAL A 144 4.71 -11.97 -3.79
C VAL A 144 5.31 -11.76 -2.41
N ALA A 145 6.01 -10.65 -2.23
CA ALA A 145 6.73 -10.34 -0.99
C ALA A 145 6.23 -9.05 -0.37
N GLY A 146 6.04 -9.03 0.94
CA GLY A 146 5.64 -7.83 1.65
C GLY A 146 5.90 -7.89 3.14
N ALA A 147 6.14 -6.72 3.73
CA ALA A 147 6.35 -6.56 5.16
C ALA A 147 5.21 -5.76 5.80
N SER A 148 4.82 -6.10 7.05
CA SER A 148 3.76 -5.43 7.81
C SER A 148 2.44 -5.40 7.01
N GLY A 149 1.88 -4.23 6.68
CA GLY A 149 0.71 -4.11 5.79
C GLY A 149 0.91 -4.73 4.40
N GLY A 150 2.15 -4.77 3.90
CA GLY A 150 2.51 -5.46 2.66
C GLY A 150 2.43 -6.98 2.79
N SER A 151 2.65 -7.53 3.96
CA SER A 151 2.50 -8.97 4.20
C SER A 151 1.03 -9.42 4.13
N ILE A 152 0.10 -8.57 4.57
CA ILE A 152 -1.35 -8.81 4.43
C ILE A 152 -1.71 -8.85 2.94
N GLN A 153 -1.20 -7.90 2.15
CA GLN A 153 -1.38 -7.93 0.70
C GLN A 153 -0.80 -9.22 0.07
N ALA A 154 0.41 -9.63 0.50
CA ALA A 154 1.05 -10.84 -0.03
C ALA A 154 0.22 -12.11 0.27
N MET A 155 -0.36 -12.21 1.47
CA MET A 155 -1.28 -13.30 1.81
C MET A 155 -2.54 -13.25 0.95
N GLU A 156 -3.14 -12.08 0.78
CA GLU A 156 -4.33 -11.90 -0.05
C GLU A 156 -4.08 -12.31 -1.52
N TRP A 157 -2.89 -12.01 -2.07
CA TRP A 157 -2.49 -12.50 -3.38
C TRP A 157 -2.48 -14.03 -3.47
N GLY A 158 -1.94 -14.71 -2.45
CA GLY A 158 -1.90 -16.17 -2.42
C GLY A 158 -3.29 -16.80 -2.29
N VAL A 159 -4.22 -16.12 -1.62
CA VAL A 159 -5.61 -16.59 -1.45
C VAL A 159 -6.46 -16.33 -2.70
N GLU A 160 -6.37 -15.14 -3.29
CA GLU A 160 -7.18 -14.76 -4.46
C GLU A 160 -6.68 -15.39 -5.77
N TYR A 161 -5.36 -15.64 -5.90
CA TYR A 161 -4.74 -16.09 -7.14
C TYR A 161 -3.70 -17.19 -6.92
N PRO A 162 -4.07 -18.33 -6.29
CA PRO A 162 -3.13 -19.40 -5.96
C PRO A 162 -2.45 -20.02 -7.19
N GLU A 163 -3.12 -20.02 -8.34
CA GLU A 163 -2.56 -20.52 -9.59
C GLU A 163 -1.54 -19.58 -10.24
N LEU A 164 -1.58 -18.28 -9.91
CA LEU A 164 -0.66 -17.27 -10.42
C LEU A 164 0.59 -17.13 -9.55
N VAL A 165 0.45 -17.33 -8.23
CA VAL A 165 1.48 -17.04 -7.22
C VAL A 165 2.18 -18.33 -6.78
N GLU A 166 3.48 -18.45 -7.07
CA GLU A 166 4.28 -19.62 -6.66
C GLU A 166 4.64 -19.60 -5.17
N ARG A 167 4.96 -18.41 -4.63
CA ARG A 167 5.43 -18.24 -3.26
C ARG A 167 4.91 -16.96 -2.65
N VAL A 168 4.49 -17.04 -1.39
CA VAL A 168 4.16 -15.89 -0.56
C VAL A 168 5.27 -15.68 0.46
N ILE A 169 5.89 -14.50 0.44
CA ILE A 169 6.93 -14.09 1.39
C ILE A 169 6.32 -13.08 2.36
N HIS A 170 5.82 -13.60 3.46
CA HIS A 170 5.14 -12.85 4.52
C HIS A 170 6.14 -12.45 5.60
N VAL A 171 6.44 -11.14 5.72
CA VAL A 171 7.46 -10.63 6.65
C VAL A 171 6.80 -9.76 7.72
N ILE A 172 7.04 -10.07 9.01
CA ILE A 172 6.60 -9.29 10.18
C ILE A 172 5.14 -8.79 10.14
N GLY A 173 4.27 -9.54 9.51
CA GLY A 173 2.84 -9.23 9.49
C GLY A 173 2.06 -9.93 10.60
N PRO A 174 0.77 -9.61 10.74
CA PRO A 174 -0.13 -10.44 11.54
C PRO A 174 -0.22 -11.83 10.91
N GLY A 175 -0.49 -12.84 11.69
CA GLY A 175 -0.80 -14.17 11.18
C GLY A 175 -2.14 -14.19 10.42
N LEU A 176 -2.75 -15.37 10.32
CA LEU A 176 -4.08 -15.53 9.71
C LEU A 176 -5.18 -14.84 10.53
N GLU A 177 -4.93 -14.59 11.81
CA GLU A 177 -5.85 -13.89 12.70
C GLU A 177 -5.25 -12.57 13.18
N ILE A 178 -6.03 -11.50 13.09
CA ILE A 178 -5.67 -10.22 13.68
C ILE A 178 -6.14 -10.24 15.14
N GLN A 179 -5.20 -10.13 16.06
CA GLN A 179 -5.47 -10.09 17.49
C GLN A 179 -6.44 -8.93 17.84
N PRO A 180 -7.49 -9.16 18.67
CA PRO A 180 -8.44 -8.11 19.08
C PRO A 180 -7.74 -6.85 19.63
N TYR A 181 -6.63 -7.04 20.35
CA TYR A 181 -5.80 -5.94 20.83
C TYR A 181 -5.27 -5.05 19.68
N THR A 182 -4.85 -5.63 18.56
CA THR A 182 -4.37 -4.88 17.38
C THR A 182 -5.49 -4.06 16.76
N LEU A 183 -6.69 -4.63 16.64
CA LEU A 183 -7.87 -3.92 16.13
C LEU A 183 -8.25 -2.75 17.05
N GLY A 184 -8.29 -2.98 18.37
CA GLY A 184 -8.54 -1.93 19.36
C GLY A 184 -7.51 -0.79 19.30
N MET A 185 -6.24 -1.13 19.12
CA MET A 185 -5.18 -0.13 18.98
C MET A 185 -5.30 0.73 17.71
N ILE A 186 -5.76 0.16 16.61
CA ILE A 186 -6.03 0.93 15.38
C ILE A 186 -7.12 1.98 15.64
N ASP A 187 -8.16 1.62 16.35
CA ASP A 187 -9.23 2.55 16.70
C ASP A 187 -8.73 3.66 17.66
N VAL A 188 -7.95 3.31 18.68
CA VAL A 188 -7.29 4.26 19.59
C VAL A 188 -6.40 5.25 18.82
N TRP A 189 -5.68 4.81 17.78
CA TRP A 189 -4.86 5.70 16.95
C TRP A 189 -5.71 6.64 16.08
N ALA A 190 -6.85 6.17 15.59
CA ALA A 190 -7.74 6.98 14.75
C ALA A 190 -8.60 7.97 15.55
N MET A 191 -8.85 7.69 16.83
CA MET A 191 -9.75 8.47 17.68
C MET A 191 -9.40 9.96 17.76
N PRO A 192 -8.14 10.38 18.01
CA PRO A 192 -7.81 11.80 18.07
C PRO A 192 -8.13 12.55 16.77
N ILE A 193 -7.96 11.89 15.61
CA ILE A 193 -8.28 12.48 14.31
C ILE A 193 -9.79 12.66 14.19
N ARG A 194 -10.58 11.65 14.58
CA ARG A 194 -12.06 11.70 14.52
C ARG A 194 -12.66 12.72 15.48
N LEU A 195 -11.98 13.01 16.58
CA LEU A 195 -12.39 14.02 17.58
C LEU A 195 -11.96 15.45 17.22
N ASP A 196 -11.07 15.61 16.24
CA ASP A 196 -10.68 16.95 15.77
C ASP A 196 -11.89 17.64 15.11
N PRO A 197 -12.23 18.89 15.50
CA PRO A 197 -13.34 19.63 14.90
C PRO A 197 -13.25 19.77 13.36
N ASN A 198 -12.02 19.76 12.83
CA ASN A 198 -11.79 19.86 11.39
C ASN A 198 -11.96 18.53 10.65
N TRP A 199 -12.14 17.39 11.35
CA TRP A 199 -12.39 16.10 10.73
C TRP A 199 -13.67 16.06 9.89
N LYS A 200 -14.74 16.71 10.37
CA LYS A 200 -16.04 16.85 9.67
C LYS A 200 -16.58 15.52 9.10
N GLY A 201 -16.44 14.42 9.88
CA GLY A 201 -16.87 13.12 9.43
C GLY A 201 -16.08 12.53 8.23
N GLY A 202 -14.93 13.09 7.90
CA GLY A 202 -14.10 12.71 6.74
C GLY A 202 -14.18 13.67 5.55
N ASP A 203 -15.01 14.73 5.64
CA ASP A 203 -15.26 15.70 4.55
C ASP A 203 -14.51 17.01 4.76
N TYR A 204 -13.21 16.92 5.06
CA TYR A 204 -12.34 18.10 5.29
C TYR A 204 -11.60 18.58 4.03
N TYR A 205 -11.75 17.90 2.90
CA TYR A 205 -11.06 18.22 1.64
C TYR A 205 -11.45 19.60 1.12
N GLY A 206 -10.43 20.41 0.79
CA GLY A 206 -10.63 21.81 0.38
C GLY A 206 -10.86 22.79 1.54
N GLY A 207 -10.80 22.33 2.79
CA GLY A 207 -10.87 23.13 4.01
C GLY A 207 -9.67 22.95 4.90
N THR A 208 -9.84 23.28 6.20
CA THR A 208 -8.81 23.05 7.22
C THR A 208 -8.73 21.56 7.54
N GLU A 209 -7.51 21.01 7.53
CA GLU A 209 -7.26 19.62 7.86
C GLU A 209 -7.28 19.37 9.37
N PRO A 210 -7.60 18.14 9.83
CA PRO A 210 -7.58 17.74 11.23
C PRO A 210 -6.13 17.54 11.74
N SER A 211 -5.30 18.57 11.64
CA SER A 211 -3.86 18.50 11.90
C SER A 211 -3.52 18.27 13.37
N GLU A 212 -4.30 18.85 14.29
CA GLU A 212 -4.12 18.66 15.73
C GLU A 212 -4.45 17.21 16.11
N GLY A 213 -5.57 16.69 15.63
CA GLY A 213 -5.93 15.28 15.82
C GLY A 213 -4.89 14.33 15.26
N LEU A 214 -4.36 14.62 14.07
CA LEU A 214 -3.26 13.85 13.47
C LEU A 214 -1.99 13.89 14.33
N ALA A 215 -1.60 15.06 14.84
CA ALA A 215 -0.45 15.20 15.72
C ALA A 215 -0.59 14.39 17.01
N GLN A 216 -1.78 14.36 17.62
CA GLN A 216 -2.05 13.53 18.79
C GLN A 216 -2.03 12.03 18.46
N ALA A 217 -2.63 11.62 17.32
CA ALA A 217 -2.58 10.24 16.85
C ALA A 217 -1.13 9.74 16.68
N LEU A 218 -0.26 10.57 16.09
CA LEU A 218 1.16 10.24 15.91
C LEU A 218 1.90 10.11 17.24
N LYS A 219 1.57 10.94 18.25
CA LYS A 219 2.11 10.79 19.62
C LYS A 219 1.72 9.45 20.22
N VAL A 220 0.45 9.05 20.13
CA VAL A 220 -0.04 7.76 20.65
C VAL A 220 0.70 6.60 20.00
N VAL A 221 0.85 6.60 18.67
CA VAL A 221 1.60 5.57 17.92
C VAL A 221 3.06 5.50 18.37
N THR A 222 3.70 6.67 18.55
CA THR A 222 5.12 6.75 18.96
C THR A 222 5.33 6.24 20.39
N LEU A 223 4.48 6.64 21.32
CA LEU A 223 4.52 6.18 22.71
C LEU A 223 4.32 4.67 22.82
N HIS A 224 3.35 4.13 22.09
CA HIS A 224 3.12 2.69 22.04
C HIS A 224 4.36 1.91 21.55
N ARG A 225 5.03 2.42 20.53
CA ARG A 225 6.28 1.83 20.01
C ARG A 225 7.42 1.92 21.03
N ALA A 226 7.60 3.08 21.67
CA ALA A 226 8.64 3.30 22.67
C ALA A 226 8.46 2.39 23.90
N PHE A 227 7.24 2.22 24.38
CA PHE A 227 6.92 1.33 25.49
C PHE A 227 7.23 -0.15 25.20
N ARG A 228 7.00 -0.62 23.97
CA ARG A 228 7.39 -1.98 23.55
C ARG A 228 8.90 -2.17 23.50
N LEU A 229 9.65 -1.16 23.07
CA LEU A 229 11.12 -1.21 23.02
C LEU A 229 11.73 -1.21 24.43
N GLY A 230 11.22 -0.38 25.34
CA GLY A 230 11.65 -0.32 26.74
C GLY A 230 11.45 -1.64 27.48
N ARG A 231 10.34 -2.35 27.25
CA ARG A 231 10.11 -3.69 27.82
C ARG A 231 11.08 -4.76 27.33
N LYS A 232 11.61 -4.65 26.12
CA LYS A 232 12.65 -5.55 25.62
C LYS A 232 14.00 -5.27 26.27
N ALA A 233 14.34 -3.99 26.46
CA ALA A 233 15.59 -3.59 27.15
C ALA A 233 15.61 -3.97 28.64
N ALA A 234 14.46 -3.99 29.30
CA ALA A 234 14.34 -4.39 30.71
C ALA A 234 14.33 -5.93 30.96
N ARG A 235 14.42 -6.74 29.90
CA ARG A 235 14.46 -8.22 29.98
C ARG A 235 15.82 -8.80 29.55
N LEU A 236 16.81 -7.97 29.27
CA LEU A 236 18.20 -8.28 29.05
C LEU A 236 19.04 -7.84 30.26
#